data_7ba5b37b91ae1d136f88858b206bf0e9
#
_entry.id   7ba5b37b91ae1d136f88858b206bf0e9
#
_cell.length_a   1.000
_cell.length_b   1.000
_cell.length_c   1.000
_cell.angle_alpha   90.00
_cell.angle_beta   90.00
_cell.angle_gamma   90.00
#
_symmetry.space_group_name_H-M   'P 1'
#
loop_
_entity.id
_entity.type
_entity.pdbx_description
1 polymer ?
#
loop_
_entity_poly.entity_id
_entity_poly.type
_entity_poly.pdbx_seq_one_letter_code
_entity_poly.pdbx_strand_id
1 'polypeptide(L)'
;DARELPLIHADSYLNDLLLKYCEAALADRRGEKSQLRTRVENAISSVLPHGRVLVGDVARSLGMSERTLTRKLSDEGFNFTEIVQQLRRDLAVRYLDDPKLHVSKIAWLLGFREVSAFTHACKRWTGKTPSQMRTAGAH
;
A
#
# COMPACT_ATOMS: atom_id res chain seq x y z
N ASP A 1 13.49 -17.74 -19.30
CA ASP A 1 14.66 -17.47 -18.58
C ASP A 1 14.40 -17.40 -17.12
N ALA A 2 15.41 -17.38 -16.39
CA ALA A 2 15.24 -17.52 -14.99
C ALA A 2 14.44 -16.44 -14.38
N ARG A 3 14.59 -15.26 -14.88
CA ARG A 3 13.86 -14.23 -14.31
C ARG A 3 12.49 -14.25 -14.76
N GLU A 4 12.20 -14.93 -15.82
CA GLU A 4 10.94 -15.03 -16.20
C GLU A 4 10.29 -16.16 -15.72
N LEU A 5 10.57 -16.76 -14.71
CA LEU A 5 9.98 -17.88 -14.20
C LEU A 5 8.57 -18.02 -14.54
N PRO A 6 8.13 -19.19 -14.76
CA PRO A 6 6.80 -19.42 -15.24
C PRO A 6 5.73 -19.13 -14.26
N LEU A 7 6.04 -19.04 -13.01
CA LEU A 7 5.00 -18.76 -12.07
C LEU A 7 4.65 -17.33 -12.20
N ILE A 8 3.68 -17.02 -13.00
CA ILE A 8 3.30 -15.68 -13.24
C ILE A 8 3.13 -14.88 -12.01
N HIS A 9 2.43 -15.42 -11.03
CA HIS A 9 2.20 -14.70 -9.80
C HIS A 9 3.50 -14.52 -9.05
N ALA A 10 4.30 -15.56 -8.98
CA ALA A 10 5.57 -15.49 -8.31
C ALA A 10 6.55 -14.60 -9.07
N ASP A 11 6.49 -14.64 -10.38
CA ASP A 11 7.33 -13.78 -11.19
C ASP A 11 7.03 -12.33 -10.97
N SER A 12 5.75 -12.01 -10.89
CA SER A 12 5.34 -10.65 -10.63
C SER A 12 5.83 -10.19 -9.28
N TYR A 13 5.74 -11.05 -8.29
CA TYR A 13 6.21 -10.75 -6.96
C TYR A 13 7.71 -10.55 -6.94
N LEU A 14 8.44 -11.43 -7.63
CA LEU A 14 9.89 -11.32 -7.71
C LEU A 14 10.30 -10.07 -8.44
N ASN A 15 9.59 -9.71 -9.50
CA ASN A 15 9.87 -8.49 -10.21
C ASN A 15 9.68 -7.29 -9.31
N ASP A 16 8.62 -7.30 -8.51
CA ASP A 16 8.40 -6.22 -7.57
C ASP A 16 9.53 -6.12 -6.56
N LEU A 17 9.99 -7.25 -6.08
CA LEU A 17 11.11 -7.25 -5.14
C LEU A 17 12.37 -6.73 -5.78
N LEU A 18 12.65 -7.14 -7.01
CA LEU A 18 13.81 -6.68 -7.73
C LEU A 18 13.75 -5.20 -8.00
N LEU A 19 12.58 -4.72 -8.37
CA LEU A 19 12.40 -3.29 -8.56
C LEU A 19 12.63 -2.52 -7.27
N LYS A 20 12.14 -3.07 -6.17
CA LYS A 20 12.36 -2.43 -4.88
C LYS A 20 13.84 -2.42 -4.52
N TYR A 21 14.54 -3.49 -4.84
CA TYR A 21 15.97 -3.53 -4.61
C TYR A 21 16.68 -2.47 -5.43
N CYS A 22 16.32 -2.34 -6.70
CA CYS A 22 16.90 -1.33 -7.56
C CYS A 22 16.61 0.05 -7.06
N GLU A 23 15.36 0.27 -6.64
CA GLU A 23 14.98 1.56 -6.10
C GLU A 23 15.72 1.86 -4.81
N ALA A 24 15.90 0.84 -3.99
CA ALA A 24 16.64 1.03 -2.75
C ALA A 24 18.09 1.38 -3.03
N ALA A 25 18.68 0.73 -4.01
CA ALA A 25 20.05 1.03 -4.39
C ALA A 25 20.19 2.46 -4.90
N LEU A 26 19.21 2.89 -5.70
CA LEU A 26 19.19 4.26 -6.15
C LEU A 26 18.87 5.21 -5.02
N ALA A 27 17.99 4.79 -4.14
CA ALA A 27 17.55 5.62 -3.04
C ALA A 27 18.60 5.77 -1.96
N ASP A 28 19.63 4.93 -1.95
CA ASP A 28 20.73 5.13 -1.02
C ASP A 28 21.27 6.53 -1.13
N ARG A 29 21.13 7.12 -2.29
CA ARG A 29 21.59 8.48 -2.50
C ARG A 29 20.63 9.48 -1.88
N ARG A 30 19.43 9.04 -1.51
CA ARG A 30 18.41 9.87 -0.95
C ARG A 30 17.83 9.22 0.29
N GLY A 31 18.69 8.61 1.09
CA GLY A 31 18.25 7.79 2.21
C GLY A 31 17.21 8.42 3.08
N GLU A 32 17.36 9.72 3.36
CA GLU A 32 16.38 10.40 4.20
C GLU A 32 14.99 10.39 3.59
N LYS A 33 14.93 10.55 2.27
CA LYS A 33 13.63 10.58 1.60
C LYS A 33 12.93 9.24 1.68
N SER A 34 13.68 8.15 1.45
CA SER A 34 13.12 6.82 1.59
C SER A 34 12.67 6.56 3.01
N GLN A 35 13.44 7.03 3.97
CA GLN A 35 13.10 6.83 5.37
C GLN A 35 11.82 7.54 5.74
N LEU A 36 11.64 8.76 5.26
CA LEU A 36 10.43 9.50 5.58
C LEU A 36 9.19 8.75 5.06
N ARG A 37 9.25 8.31 3.83
CA ARG A 37 8.11 7.60 3.26
C ARG A 37 7.83 6.33 4.04
N THR A 38 8.85 5.58 4.40
CA THR A 38 8.69 4.36 5.18
C THR A 38 8.05 4.66 6.52
N ARG A 39 8.49 5.72 7.18
CA ARG A 39 7.91 6.10 8.46
C ARG A 39 6.45 6.47 8.32
N VAL A 40 6.11 7.19 7.25
CA VAL A 40 4.73 7.56 6.99
C VAL A 40 3.88 6.32 6.74
N GLU A 41 4.39 5.41 5.92
CA GLU A 41 3.65 4.18 5.63
C GLU A 41 3.41 3.35 6.87
N ASN A 42 4.40 3.24 7.74
CA ASN A 42 4.25 2.49 8.97
C ASN A 42 3.21 3.14 9.88
N ALA A 43 3.24 4.47 9.97
CA ALA A 43 2.27 5.18 10.78
C ALA A 43 0.85 5.01 10.22
N ILE A 44 0.70 5.06 8.92
CA ILE A 44 -0.59 4.87 8.29
C ILE A 44 -1.10 3.45 8.55
N SER A 45 -0.23 2.45 8.41
CA SER A 45 -0.62 1.06 8.57
C SER A 45 -1.20 0.80 9.95
N SER A 46 -0.65 1.44 10.96
CA SER A 46 -1.10 1.20 12.33
C SER A 46 -2.49 1.78 12.60
N VAL A 47 -2.95 2.73 11.80
CA VAL A 47 -4.25 3.35 12.03
C VAL A 47 -5.29 3.01 10.98
N LEU A 48 -4.90 2.29 9.92
CA LEU A 48 -5.86 1.95 8.85
C LEU A 48 -7.13 1.29 9.36
N PRO A 49 -7.04 0.28 10.25
CA PRO A 49 -8.26 -0.38 10.71
C PRO A 49 -9.22 0.53 11.44
N HIS A 50 -8.78 1.71 11.85
CA HIS A 50 -9.65 2.64 12.55
C HIS A 50 -10.43 3.54 11.59
N GLY A 51 -10.22 3.35 10.30
CA GLY A 51 -11.06 3.94 9.26
C GLY A 51 -10.59 5.28 8.75
N ARG A 52 -10.16 6.17 9.60
CA ARG A 52 -9.75 7.49 9.16
C ARG A 52 -8.26 7.67 9.29
N VAL A 53 -7.65 8.05 8.19
CA VAL A 53 -6.23 8.35 8.18
C VAL A 53 -6.09 9.84 7.95
N LEU A 54 -5.72 10.56 9.00
CA LEU A 54 -5.58 12.00 8.93
C LEU A 54 -4.11 12.37 8.92
N VAL A 55 -3.75 13.25 8.00
CA VAL A 55 -2.35 13.66 7.86
C VAL A 55 -1.83 14.29 9.14
N GLY A 56 -2.69 15.01 9.86
CA GLY A 56 -2.28 15.63 11.11
C GLY A 56 -1.91 14.62 12.18
N ASP A 57 -2.64 13.52 12.25
CA ASP A 57 -2.36 12.47 13.23
C ASP A 57 -1.05 11.76 12.88
N VAL A 58 -0.84 11.48 11.62
CA VAL A 58 0.40 10.84 11.18
C VAL A 58 1.58 11.77 11.46
N ALA A 59 1.44 13.04 11.15
CA ALA A 59 2.51 14.00 11.40
C ALA A 59 2.85 14.04 12.88
N ARG A 60 1.82 14.07 13.72
CA ARG A 60 2.03 14.13 15.16
C ARG A 60 2.79 12.90 15.65
N SER A 61 2.45 11.73 15.12
CA SER A 61 3.13 10.51 15.50
C SER A 61 4.59 10.51 15.07
N LEU A 62 4.93 11.32 14.09
CA LEU A 62 6.31 11.44 13.61
C LEU A 62 7.03 12.63 14.23
N GLY A 63 6.38 13.32 15.17
CA GLY A 63 7.00 14.42 15.86
C GLY A 63 7.08 15.70 15.04
N MET A 64 6.18 15.88 14.10
CA MET A 64 6.19 17.09 13.28
C MET A 64 4.78 17.62 13.06
N SER A 65 4.68 18.85 12.57
CA SER A 65 3.38 19.42 12.27
C SER A 65 2.89 18.92 10.92
N GLU A 66 1.59 19.01 10.71
CA GLU A 66 0.99 18.63 9.44
C GLU A 66 1.65 19.38 8.28
N ARG A 67 1.88 20.67 8.48
CA ARG A 67 2.48 21.50 7.44
C ARG A 67 3.89 21.02 7.10
N THR A 68 4.66 20.71 8.12
CA THR A 68 6.02 20.23 7.92
C THR A 68 6.02 18.90 7.17
N LEU A 69 5.13 17.98 7.57
CA LEU A 69 5.06 16.69 6.90
C LEU A 69 4.67 16.85 5.43
N THR A 70 3.63 17.65 5.18
CA THR A 70 3.16 17.87 3.82
C THR A 70 4.26 18.46 2.96
N ARG A 71 4.99 19.44 3.50
CA ARG A 71 6.07 20.06 2.76
C ARG A 71 7.19 19.08 2.45
N LYS A 72 7.60 18.28 3.45
CA LYS A 72 8.66 17.33 3.24
C LYS A 72 8.29 16.27 2.23
N LEU A 73 7.05 15.79 2.28
CA LEU A 73 6.60 14.82 1.30
C LEU A 73 6.58 15.43 -0.09
N SER A 74 6.10 16.66 -0.19
CA SER A 74 6.06 17.35 -1.47
C SER A 74 7.46 17.53 -2.04
N ASP A 75 8.43 17.85 -1.19
CA ASP A 75 9.81 18.01 -1.62
C ASP A 75 10.35 16.71 -2.20
N GLU A 76 9.85 15.59 -1.74
CA GLU A 76 10.26 14.29 -2.26
C GLU A 76 9.40 13.80 -3.41
N GLY A 77 8.45 14.62 -3.83
CA GLY A 77 7.57 14.24 -4.92
C GLY A 77 6.39 13.38 -4.51
N PHE A 78 6.06 13.36 -3.23
CA PHE A 78 4.97 12.55 -2.74
C PHE A 78 3.79 13.39 -2.30
N ASN A 79 2.61 12.77 -2.38
CA ASN A 79 1.38 13.35 -1.88
C ASN A 79 0.84 12.38 -0.84
N PHE A 80 0.45 12.89 0.32
CA PHE A 80 0.00 12.04 1.41
C PHE A 80 -1.18 11.15 0.99
N THR A 81 -2.15 11.74 0.31
CA THR A 81 -3.32 10.99 -0.13
C THR A 81 -2.93 9.84 -1.06
N GLU A 82 -1.99 10.10 -1.95
CA GLU A 82 -1.53 9.05 -2.86
C GLU A 82 -0.82 7.94 -2.12
N ILE A 83 -0.04 8.30 -1.11
CA ILE A 83 0.63 7.28 -0.29
C ILE A 83 -0.40 6.39 0.38
N VAL A 84 -1.45 6.98 0.94
CA VAL A 84 -2.51 6.22 1.59
C VAL A 84 -3.18 5.27 0.60
N GLN A 85 -3.54 5.79 -0.57
CA GLN A 85 -4.22 4.97 -1.57
C GLN A 85 -3.34 3.84 -2.07
N GLN A 86 -2.08 4.13 -2.31
CA GLN A 86 -1.17 3.11 -2.78
C GLN A 86 -0.95 2.03 -1.72
N LEU A 87 -0.84 2.45 -0.47
CA LEU A 87 -0.67 1.50 0.62
C LEU A 87 -1.90 0.61 0.76
N ARG A 88 -3.10 1.19 0.67
CA ARG A 88 -4.32 0.40 0.72
C ARG A 88 -4.37 -0.61 -0.41
N ARG A 89 -4.00 -0.18 -1.60
CA ARG A 89 -3.98 -1.07 -2.75
C ARG A 89 -3.01 -2.22 -2.57
N ASP A 90 -1.80 -1.91 -2.12
CA ASP A 90 -0.79 -2.94 -1.93
C ASP A 90 -1.20 -3.93 -0.85
N LEU A 91 -1.78 -3.43 0.23
CA LEU A 91 -2.25 -4.30 1.30
C LEU A 91 -3.44 -5.13 0.85
N ALA A 92 -4.32 -4.54 0.04
CA ALA A 92 -5.48 -5.27 -0.46
C ALA A 92 -5.05 -6.49 -1.25
N VAL A 93 -4.09 -6.31 -2.15
CA VAL A 93 -3.60 -7.41 -2.96
C VAL A 93 -3.02 -8.50 -2.07
N ARG A 94 -2.26 -8.08 -1.06
CA ARG A 94 -1.63 -9.01 -0.15
C ARG A 94 -2.65 -9.78 0.68
N TYR A 95 -3.65 -9.07 1.21
CA TYR A 95 -4.68 -9.72 2.02
C TYR A 95 -5.56 -10.65 1.19
N LEU A 96 -5.85 -10.27 -0.05
CA LEU A 96 -6.68 -11.11 -0.91
C LEU A 96 -5.98 -12.41 -1.27
N ASP A 97 -4.67 -12.44 -1.16
CA ASP A 97 -3.91 -13.63 -1.42
C ASP A 97 -4.06 -14.66 -0.28
N ASP A 98 -4.54 -14.24 0.86
CA ASP A 98 -4.72 -15.12 2.01
C ASP A 98 -6.16 -15.62 2.03
N PRO A 99 -6.39 -16.89 1.70
CA PRO A 99 -7.76 -17.42 1.62
C PRO A 99 -8.47 -17.45 2.97
N LYS A 100 -7.74 -17.31 4.05
CA LYS A 100 -8.35 -17.31 5.38
C LYS A 100 -9.01 -15.99 5.72
N LEU A 101 -8.66 -14.93 5.02
CA LEU A 101 -9.24 -13.62 5.29
C LEU A 101 -10.48 -13.42 4.45
N HIS A 102 -11.60 -13.16 5.12
CA HIS A 102 -12.83 -12.85 4.41
C HIS A 102 -12.76 -11.44 3.86
N VAL A 103 -13.45 -11.19 2.76
CA VAL A 103 -13.47 -9.88 2.14
C VAL A 103 -13.92 -8.81 3.12
N SER A 104 -14.90 -9.13 3.97
CA SER A 104 -15.35 -8.15 4.96
C SER A 104 -14.25 -7.79 5.96
N LYS A 105 -13.44 -8.76 6.34
CA LYS A 105 -12.33 -8.50 7.25
C LYS A 105 -11.28 -7.65 6.58
N ILE A 106 -11.01 -7.92 5.32
CA ILE A 106 -10.04 -7.14 4.55
C ILE A 106 -10.52 -5.69 4.44
N ALA A 107 -11.80 -5.51 4.14
CA ALA A 107 -12.34 -4.16 4.05
C ALA A 107 -12.11 -3.40 5.36
N TRP A 108 -12.37 -4.06 6.48
CA TRP A 108 -12.16 -3.45 7.78
C TRP A 108 -10.69 -3.13 8.02
N LEU A 109 -9.81 -4.06 7.69
CA LEU A 109 -8.37 -3.86 7.88
C LEU A 109 -7.84 -2.69 7.07
N LEU A 110 -8.48 -2.41 5.93
CA LEU A 110 -8.04 -1.31 5.07
C LEU A 110 -8.74 0.00 5.41
N GLY A 111 -9.62 -0.01 6.41
CA GLY A 111 -10.26 1.20 6.85
C GLY A 111 -11.55 1.55 6.12
N PHE A 112 -12.11 0.62 5.37
CA PHE A 112 -13.39 0.87 4.72
C PHE A 112 -14.53 0.54 5.67
N ARG A 113 -15.57 1.36 5.65
CA ARG A 113 -16.72 1.13 6.51
C ARG A 113 -17.59 -0.01 6.01
N GLU A 114 -17.64 -0.18 4.70
CA GLU A 114 -18.51 -1.17 4.09
C GLU A 114 -17.76 -1.95 3.04
N VAL A 115 -18.16 -3.19 2.84
CA VAL A 115 -17.57 -4.03 1.82
C VAL A 115 -17.76 -3.42 0.44
N SER A 116 -18.89 -2.76 0.21
CA SER A 116 -19.16 -2.15 -1.10
C SER A 116 -18.13 -1.09 -1.43
N ALA A 117 -17.71 -0.30 -0.44
CA ALA A 117 -16.69 0.72 -0.66
C ALA A 117 -15.37 0.09 -1.06
N PHE A 118 -15.00 -1.00 -0.40
CA PHE A 118 -13.79 -1.73 -0.74
C PHE A 118 -13.92 -2.33 -2.14
N THR A 119 -15.07 -2.90 -2.46
CA THR A 119 -15.29 -3.49 -3.78
C THR A 119 -15.08 -2.46 -4.88
N HIS A 120 -15.64 -1.27 -4.69
CA HIS A 120 -15.48 -0.20 -5.68
C HIS A 120 -14.03 0.23 -5.79
N ALA A 121 -13.34 0.36 -4.67
CA ALA A 121 -11.94 0.74 -4.68
C ALA A 121 -11.09 -0.32 -5.37
N CYS A 122 -11.34 -1.57 -5.07
CA CYS A 122 -10.60 -2.67 -5.66
C CYS A 122 -10.78 -2.68 -7.17
N LYS A 123 -12.00 -2.44 -7.62
CA LYS A 123 -12.27 -2.40 -9.04
C LYS A 123 -11.57 -1.22 -9.70
N ARG A 124 -11.52 -0.07 -9.03
CA ARG A 124 -10.80 1.08 -9.56
C ARG A 124 -9.31 0.78 -9.69
N TRP A 125 -8.74 0.10 -8.68
CA TRP A 125 -7.29 -0.15 -8.65
C TRP A 125 -6.87 -1.24 -9.62
N THR A 126 -7.66 -2.29 -9.76
CA THR A 126 -7.22 -3.48 -10.47
C THR A 126 -8.11 -3.87 -11.64
N GLY A 127 -9.28 -3.24 -11.74
CA GLY A 127 -10.25 -3.62 -12.78
C GLY A 127 -11.10 -4.81 -12.40
N LYS A 128 -10.88 -5.39 -11.21
CA LYS A 128 -11.61 -6.57 -10.78
C LYS A 128 -12.15 -6.37 -9.38
N THR A 129 -13.23 -7.10 -9.07
CA THR A 129 -13.75 -7.10 -7.71
C THR A 129 -12.86 -7.99 -6.84
N PRO A 130 -12.97 -7.87 -5.51
CA PRO A 130 -12.20 -8.75 -4.63
C PRO A 130 -12.44 -10.22 -4.89
N SER A 131 -13.69 -10.59 -5.15
CA SER A 131 -14.00 -11.98 -5.44
C SER A 131 -13.35 -12.46 -6.72
N GLN A 132 -13.37 -11.61 -7.74
CA GLN A 132 -12.73 -11.94 -9.00
C GLN A 132 -11.23 -12.09 -8.84
N MET A 133 -10.63 -11.24 -8.03
CA MET A 133 -9.20 -11.32 -7.79
C MET A 133 -8.84 -12.61 -7.08
N ARG A 134 -9.67 -13.06 -6.15
CA ARG A 134 -9.44 -14.31 -5.46
C ARG A 134 -9.54 -15.49 -6.39
N THR A 135 -10.55 -15.46 -7.22
CA THR A 135 -10.75 -16.54 -8.18
C THR A 135 -9.56 -16.62 -9.12
N ALA A 136 -9.09 -15.48 -9.59
CA ALA A 136 -7.95 -15.44 -10.48
C ALA A 136 -6.67 -15.91 -9.78
N GLY A 137 -6.55 -15.61 -8.49
CA GLY A 137 -5.37 -16.00 -7.74
C GLY A 137 -5.41 -17.43 -7.22
N ALA A 138 -6.55 -18.06 -7.29
CA ALA A 138 -6.72 -19.39 -6.74
C ALA A 138 -6.05 -20.47 -7.58
N HIS A 139 -5.52 -20.12 -8.69
CA HIS A 139 -4.84 -21.07 -9.53
C HIS A 139 -3.38 -21.20 -9.15
#